data_1b6217c60896f3c67762a25224798e9b
#
_entry.id   1b6217c60896f3c67762a25224798e9b
#
_cell.length_a   1.000
_cell.length_b   1.000
_cell.length_c   1.000
_cell.angle_alpha   90.00
_cell.angle_beta   90.00
_cell.angle_gamma   90.00
#
_symmetry.space_group_name_H-M   'P 1'
#
loop_
_entity.id
_entity.type
_entity.pdbx_description
1 polymer ?
#
loop_
_entity_poly.entity_id
_entity_poly.type
_entity_poly.pdbx_seq_one_letter_code
_entity_poly.pdbx_strand_id
1 'polypeptide(L)'
;MHIRSFGFGSLAVAFVVGLASPAVIAAPDEIQVYTEELDDPGEYSLELHVNYALKGAKEPEFAGEMQSHHRLQVTPEFSYGLTKTLEAGLYLPAALSSDGNLYGNGIRFRLKYIAPREEGARFFWGLNGELGRSARRVSESRVGLELRRIIGYRDQRWLISFNPILDTDLSSGVSNAPKFEPALKVARRVAESVHAGLEYYGEYGPAHHLLPAAERAHYLYATVDMEAKGYDINFGIGRGMENAGDKWVAKAIIAFPFK
;
A
#
# COMPACT_ATOMS: atom_id res chain seq x y z
N MET A 1 -67.76 -43.72 10.23
CA MET A 1 -66.84 -43.57 9.10
C MET A 1 -66.15 -42.24 9.27
N HIS A 2 -64.99 -42.25 9.94
CA HIS A 2 -64.25 -41.02 10.29
C HIS A 2 -63.16 -40.75 9.26
N ILE A 3 -63.26 -39.65 8.55
CA ILE A 3 -62.23 -39.19 7.61
C ILE A 3 -61.28 -38.26 8.39
N ARG A 4 -60.02 -38.69 8.53
CA ARG A 4 -58.93 -37.86 9.08
C ARG A 4 -58.35 -36.97 7.99
N SER A 5 -58.39 -35.66 8.17
CA SER A 5 -57.70 -34.69 7.33
C SER A 5 -56.23 -34.63 7.73
N PHE A 6 -55.33 -34.85 6.76
CA PHE A 6 -53.91 -34.60 6.90
C PHE A 6 -53.61 -33.12 6.57
N GLY A 7 -53.14 -32.41 7.58
CA GLY A 7 -52.63 -31.05 7.37
C GLY A 7 -51.21 -31.06 6.82
N PHE A 8 -51.01 -30.45 5.63
CA PHE A 8 -49.69 -30.15 5.08
C PHE A 8 -49.11 -28.93 5.80
N GLY A 9 -48.11 -29.16 6.62
CA GLY A 9 -47.30 -28.09 7.18
C GLY A 9 -46.28 -27.58 6.13
N SER A 10 -46.44 -26.36 5.66
CA SER A 10 -45.51 -25.68 4.81
C SER A 10 -44.26 -25.28 5.61
N LEU A 11 -43.13 -25.92 5.33
CA LEU A 11 -41.83 -25.55 5.89
C LEU A 11 -41.27 -24.35 5.05
N ALA A 12 -41.39 -23.14 5.59
CA ALA A 12 -40.73 -21.97 4.98
C ALA A 12 -39.26 -21.97 5.35
N VAL A 13 -38.41 -22.32 4.39
CA VAL A 13 -36.95 -22.17 4.50
C VAL A 13 -36.61 -20.69 4.24
N ALA A 14 -36.33 -19.95 5.29
CA ALA A 14 -35.81 -18.59 5.17
C ALA A 14 -34.33 -18.65 4.70
N PHE A 15 -34.09 -18.30 3.47
CA PHE A 15 -32.74 -18.09 2.93
C PHE A 15 -32.25 -16.74 3.50
N VAL A 16 -31.41 -16.78 4.54
CA VAL A 16 -30.65 -15.60 5.00
C VAL A 16 -29.51 -15.40 3.99
N VAL A 17 -29.72 -14.57 3.01
CA VAL A 17 -28.65 -14.04 2.17
C VAL A 17 -27.84 -13.09 3.06
N GLY A 18 -26.74 -13.57 3.60
CA GLY A 18 -25.75 -12.72 4.25
C GLY A 18 -25.20 -11.77 3.19
N LEU A 19 -25.60 -10.50 3.24
CA LEU A 19 -24.95 -9.43 2.50
C LEU A 19 -23.55 -9.27 3.12
N ALA A 20 -22.54 -9.93 2.55
CA ALA A 20 -21.17 -9.59 2.82
C ALA A 20 -20.98 -8.15 2.33
N SER A 21 -20.88 -7.20 3.26
CA SER A 21 -20.47 -5.85 2.91
C SER A 21 -19.09 -5.94 2.27
N PRO A 22 -18.86 -5.32 1.10
CA PRO A 22 -17.52 -5.29 0.52
C PRO A 22 -16.57 -4.63 1.54
N ALA A 23 -15.43 -5.26 1.78
CA ALA A 23 -14.39 -4.67 2.61
C ALA A 23 -13.99 -3.31 1.98
N VAL A 24 -14.11 -2.24 2.78
CA VAL A 24 -13.76 -0.89 2.37
C VAL A 24 -12.37 -0.63 2.92
N ILE A 25 -11.32 -0.69 2.10
CA ILE A 25 -9.94 -0.65 2.57
C ILE A 25 -9.41 0.78 2.56
N ALA A 26 -8.89 1.23 3.70
CA ALA A 26 -8.25 2.53 3.86
C ALA A 26 -6.88 2.55 3.15
N ALA A 27 -6.47 3.73 2.65
CA ALA A 27 -5.16 3.88 2.03
C ALA A 27 -4.04 3.45 2.99
N PRO A 28 -3.02 2.74 2.50
CA PRO A 28 -1.92 2.24 3.31
C PRO A 28 -1.09 3.39 3.94
N ASP A 29 -0.31 3.07 4.96
CA ASP A 29 0.63 4.01 5.61
C ASP A 29 1.80 4.39 4.68
N GLU A 30 2.11 3.54 3.72
CA GLU A 30 3.07 3.77 2.65
C GLU A 30 2.37 3.69 1.28
N ILE A 31 2.48 4.77 0.49
CA ILE A 31 1.93 4.84 -0.87
C ILE A 31 3.10 5.13 -1.82
N GLN A 32 3.82 4.07 -2.21
CA GLN A 32 5.03 4.16 -3.03
C GLN A 32 5.10 3.02 -4.05
N VAL A 33 5.52 3.36 -5.27
CA VAL A 33 5.95 2.39 -6.27
C VAL A 33 7.48 2.35 -6.25
N TYR A 34 8.04 1.20 -5.91
CA TYR A 34 9.49 1.03 -5.84
C TYR A 34 10.13 1.00 -7.21
N THR A 35 11.31 1.59 -7.27
CA THR A 35 12.19 1.67 -8.43
C THR A 35 13.52 0.99 -8.14
N GLU A 36 14.51 1.18 -9.02
CA GLU A 36 15.85 0.62 -8.87
C GLU A 36 16.76 1.38 -7.91
N GLU A 37 16.29 2.44 -7.30
CA GLU A 37 17.11 3.30 -6.44
C GLU A 37 17.47 2.60 -5.13
N LEU A 38 18.72 2.73 -4.70
CA LEU A 38 19.28 2.22 -3.44
C LEU A 38 20.26 3.26 -2.90
N ASP A 39 20.42 3.30 -1.59
CA ASP A 39 21.50 4.03 -0.95
C ASP A 39 22.87 3.42 -1.30
N ASP A 40 23.89 4.25 -1.43
CA ASP A 40 25.27 3.78 -1.64
C ASP A 40 25.78 2.99 -0.40
N PRO A 41 26.69 2.02 -0.61
CA PRO A 41 27.20 1.20 0.49
C PRO A 41 27.80 2.03 1.61
N GLY A 42 27.25 1.87 2.84
CA GLY A 42 27.66 2.60 4.04
C GLY A 42 26.93 3.91 4.28
N GLU A 43 26.07 4.33 3.37
CA GLU A 43 25.24 5.53 3.53
C GLU A 43 23.92 5.25 4.24
N TYR A 44 23.46 6.24 4.99
CA TYR A 44 22.15 6.27 5.64
C TYR A 44 21.27 7.28 4.94
N SER A 45 19.99 6.97 4.86
CA SER A 45 18.98 7.93 4.42
C SER A 45 17.77 7.96 5.35
N LEU A 46 16.98 9.01 5.22
CA LEU A 46 15.68 9.16 5.85
C LEU A 46 14.68 9.60 4.79
N GLU A 47 13.65 8.80 4.59
CA GLU A 47 12.47 9.22 3.86
C GLU A 47 11.31 9.46 4.84
N LEU A 48 10.56 10.52 4.60
CA LEU A 48 9.35 10.82 5.37
C LEU A 48 8.14 10.65 4.46
N HIS A 49 7.37 9.60 4.68
CA HIS A 49 6.09 9.38 4.01
C HIS A 49 5.00 10.13 4.76
N VAL A 50 4.23 10.94 4.07
CA VAL A 50 3.13 11.73 4.62
C VAL A 50 1.90 11.52 3.76
N ASN A 51 0.85 10.90 4.34
CA ASN A 51 -0.39 10.61 3.65
C ASN A 51 -1.56 11.24 4.41
N TYR A 52 -2.41 11.99 3.71
CA TYR A 52 -3.58 12.62 4.30
C TYR A 52 -4.85 12.22 3.55
N ALA A 53 -5.77 11.56 4.26
CA ALA A 53 -7.06 11.19 3.71
C ALA A 53 -8.02 12.38 3.74
N LEU A 54 -8.04 13.16 2.65
CA LEU A 54 -8.93 14.32 2.46
C LEU A 54 -10.41 13.91 2.57
N LYS A 55 -10.74 12.72 2.05
CA LYS A 55 -12.08 12.13 2.12
C LYS A 55 -11.91 10.62 2.26
N GLY A 56 -11.86 10.16 3.49
CA GLY A 56 -11.71 8.75 3.85
C GLY A 56 -12.99 8.10 4.36
N ALA A 57 -12.88 6.83 4.79
CA ALA A 57 -13.94 6.09 5.43
C ALA A 57 -14.26 6.70 6.81
N LYS A 58 -15.56 6.81 7.10
CA LYS A 58 -16.06 7.34 8.40
C LYS A 58 -16.42 6.22 9.37
N GLU A 59 -16.65 5.04 8.87
CA GLU A 59 -16.97 3.85 9.65
C GLU A 59 -15.75 2.90 9.64
N PRO A 60 -15.42 2.27 10.77
CA PRO A 60 -14.35 1.28 10.82
C PRO A 60 -14.77 -0.01 10.11
N GLU A 61 -13.84 -0.69 9.47
CA GLU A 61 -14.05 -2.00 8.82
C GLU A 61 -14.05 -3.14 9.84
N PHE A 62 -13.25 -2.99 10.89
CA PHE A 62 -13.15 -3.95 11.97
C PHE A 62 -13.15 -3.26 13.34
N ALA A 63 -13.48 -4.02 14.36
CA ALA A 63 -13.58 -3.51 15.74
C ALA A 63 -12.22 -2.96 16.23
N GLY A 64 -12.19 -1.67 16.57
CA GLY A 64 -10.99 -0.97 17.06
C GLY A 64 -10.16 -0.30 15.98
N GLU A 65 -10.58 -0.32 14.72
CA GLU A 65 -9.95 0.45 13.65
C GLU A 65 -10.16 1.96 13.85
N MET A 66 -9.14 2.73 13.52
CA MET A 66 -9.20 4.18 13.46
C MET A 66 -9.77 4.62 12.10
N GLN A 67 -10.80 5.45 12.13
CA GLN A 67 -11.37 6.05 10.91
C GLN A 67 -10.28 6.71 10.07
N SER A 68 -10.34 6.54 8.76
CA SER A 68 -9.37 7.17 7.85
C SER A 68 -9.75 8.60 7.47
N HIS A 69 -11.01 9.00 7.64
CA HIS A 69 -11.46 10.36 7.29
C HIS A 69 -10.72 11.45 8.07
N HIS A 70 -10.00 12.32 7.35
CA HIS A 70 -9.10 13.36 7.90
C HIS A 70 -7.94 12.80 8.75
N ARG A 71 -7.55 11.54 8.56
CA ARG A 71 -6.37 10.96 9.19
C ARG A 71 -5.11 11.41 8.46
N LEU A 72 -4.14 11.92 9.21
CA LEU A 72 -2.78 12.16 8.74
C LEU A 72 -1.90 10.99 9.17
N GLN A 73 -1.29 10.32 8.22
CA GLN A 73 -0.29 9.28 8.48
C GLN A 73 1.10 9.85 8.19
N VAL A 74 2.04 9.56 9.08
CA VAL A 74 3.44 9.99 8.96
C VAL A 74 4.32 8.79 9.29
N THR A 75 5.13 8.38 8.33
CA THR A 75 6.00 7.21 8.47
C THR A 75 7.44 7.60 8.14
N PRO A 76 8.28 7.86 9.14
CA PRO A 76 9.72 7.90 8.93
C PRO A 76 10.24 6.52 8.51
N GLU A 77 11.00 6.49 7.44
CA GLU A 77 11.75 5.34 6.96
C GLU A 77 13.25 5.66 7.04
N PHE A 78 13.98 4.87 7.81
CA PHE A 78 15.43 4.91 7.88
C PHE A 78 15.99 3.81 7.03
N SER A 79 16.89 4.13 6.11
CA SER A 79 17.55 3.16 5.23
C SER A 79 19.05 3.15 5.42
N TYR A 80 19.67 2.03 5.05
CA TYR A 80 21.12 1.85 5.07
C TYR A 80 21.55 0.97 3.90
N GLY A 81 22.43 1.50 3.06
CA GLY A 81 23.07 0.77 1.98
C GLY A 81 24.04 -0.29 2.50
N LEU A 82 23.65 -1.57 2.43
CA LEU A 82 24.51 -2.68 2.86
C LEU A 82 25.56 -3.01 1.81
N THR A 83 25.16 -3.01 0.55
CA THR A 83 26.04 -3.25 -0.61
C THR A 83 25.49 -2.46 -1.81
N LYS A 84 26.18 -2.51 -2.96
CA LYS A 84 25.69 -1.88 -4.21
C LYS A 84 24.35 -2.46 -4.74
N THR A 85 23.87 -3.54 -4.14
CA THR A 85 22.66 -4.24 -4.61
C THR A 85 21.68 -4.56 -3.48
N LEU A 86 22.02 -4.23 -2.24
CA LEU A 86 21.22 -4.59 -1.07
C LEU A 86 21.15 -3.43 -0.08
N GLU A 87 19.95 -3.12 0.37
CA GLU A 87 19.62 -2.06 1.30
C GLU A 87 18.68 -2.59 2.38
N ALA A 88 18.92 -2.18 3.63
CA ALA A 88 18.02 -2.45 4.75
C ALA A 88 17.24 -1.19 5.11
N GLY A 89 15.99 -1.36 5.54
CA GLY A 89 15.11 -0.26 5.95
C GLY A 89 14.36 -0.55 7.26
N LEU A 90 14.00 0.51 7.94
CA LEU A 90 13.21 0.51 9.17
C LEU A 90 12.14 1.59 9.09
N TYR A 91 10.87 1.20 9.17
CA TYR A 91 9.72 2.11 9.21
C TYR A 91 9.14 2.22 10.60
N LEU A 92 8.77 3.43 10.99
CA LEU A 92 8.11 3.75 12.24
C LEU A 92 6.77 4.47 11.99
N PRO A 93 5.72 3.75 11.53
CA PRO A 93 4.44 4.36 11.19
C PRO A 93 3.78 5.03 12.39
N ALA A 94 3.22 6.22 12.15
CA ALA A 94 2.40 6.95 13.12
C ALA A 94 1.20 7.60 12.41
N ALA A 95 0.16 7.90 13.16
CA ALA A 95 -1.00 8.63 12.65
C ALA A 95 -1.50 9.66 13.66
N LEU A 96 -1.92 10.81 13.13
CA LEU A 96 -2.72 11.80 13.82
C LEU A 96 -4.18 11.59 13.39
N SER A 97 -5.02 11.26 14.34
CA SER A 97 -6.45 11.07 14.11
C SER A 97 -7.18 12.40 13.94
N SER A 98 -8.42 12.35 13.45
CA SER A 98 -9.27 13.54 13.26
C SER A 98 -9.58 14.33 14.56
N ASP A 99 -9.47 13.68 15.71
CA ASP A 99 -9.64 14.28 17.04
C ASP A 99 -8.33 14.84 17.63
N GLY A 100 -7.23 14.80 16.87
CA GLY A 100 -5.94 15.40 17.23
C GLY A 100 -5.02 14.50 18.08
N ASN A 101 -5.35 13.22 18.27
CA ASN A 101 -4.49 12.31 19.01
C ASN A 101 -3.42 11.67 18.10
N LEU A 102 -2.16 11.66 18.58
CA LEU A 102 -1.04 11.02 17.91
C LEU A 102 -0.87 9.58 18.41
N TYR A 103 -0.75 8.64 17.46
CA TYR A 103 -0.60 7.22 17.74
C TYR A 103 0.56 6.63 16.96
N GLY A 104 1.44 5.87 17.63
CA GLY A 104 2.38 4.96 16.97
C GLY A 104 1.64 3.73 16.44
N ASN A 105 1.81 3.41 15.15
CA ASN A 105 1.03 2.38 14.47
C ASN A 105 1.79 1.08 14.24
N GLY A 106 3.07 1.03 14.58
CA GLY A 106 3.84 -0.20 14.45
C GLY A 106 5.32 0.02 14.18
N ILE A 107 5.92 -1.03 13.69
CA ILE A 107 7.32 -1.08 13.24
C ILE A 107 7.41 -2.06 12.08
N ARG A 108 8.20 -1.76 11.06
CA ARG A 108 8.41 -2.62 9.89
C ARG A 108 9.88 -2.61 9.50
N PHE A 109 10.42 -3.78 9.20
CA PHE A 109 11.76 -3.98 8.66
C PHE A 109 11.66 -4.32 7.19
N ARG A 110 12.59 -3.78 6.40
CA ARG A 110 12.68 -3.97 4.96
C ARG A 110 14.06 -4.49 4.57
N LEU A 111 14.08 -5.35 3.56
CA LEU A 111 15.29 -5.71 2.83
C LEU A 111 15.00 -5.62 1.33
N LYS A 112 15.68 -4.72 0.64
CA LYS A 112 15.52 -4.45 -0.80
C LYS A 112 16.76 -4.86 -1.55
N TYR A 113 16.58 -5.65 -2.58
CA TYR A 113 17.61 -6.10 -3.51
C TYR A 113 17.32 -5.59 -4.92
N ILE A 114 18.31 -5.00 -5.57
CA ILE A 114 18.28 -4.64 -6.99
C ILE A 114 19.38 -5.41 -7.72
N ALA A 115 19.00 -6.08 -8.80
CA ALA A 115 19.94 -6.86 -9.58
C ALA A 115 20.99 -5.95 -10.25
N PRO A 116 22.26 -6.38 -10.28
CA PRO A 116 23.29 -5.68 -11.02
C PRO A 116 22.89 -5.54 -12.49
N ARG A 117 23.23 -4.41 -13.09
CA ARG A 117 22.99 -4.16 -14.52
C ARG A 117 24.20 -3.50 -15.18
N GLU A 118 24.32 -3.70 -16.48
CA GLU A 118 25.34 -3.03 -17.28
C GLU A 118 25.07 -1.52 -17.34
N GLU A 119 26.14 -0.74 -17.49
CA GLU A 119 26.02 0.70 -17.68
C GLU A 119 25.19 1.03 -18.93
N GLY A 120 24.21 1.92 -18.78
CA GLY A 120 23.26 2.27 -19.84
C GLY A 120 22.11 1.28 -20.06
N ALA A 121 22.04 0.17 -19.32
CA ALA A 121 20.89 -0.72 -19.34
C ALA A 121 19.63 0.03 -18.86
N ARG A 122 18.56 -0.08 -19.66
CA ARG A 122 17.31 0.63 -19.38
C ARG A 122 16.34 -0.17 -18.53
N PHE A 123 16.44 -1.50 -18.58
CA PHE A 123 15.60 -2.39 -17.78
C PHE A 123 16.27 -2.70 -16.45
N PHE A 124 15.46 -2.74 -15.41
CA PHE A 124 15.88 -3.13 -14.08
C PHE A 124 14.88 -4.11 -13.45
N TRP A 125 15.36 -4.88 -12.49
CA TRP A 125 14.51 -5.70 -11.65
C TRP A 125 15.11 -5.85 -10.25
N GLY A 126 14.24 -6.15 -9.31
CA GLY A 126 14.61 -6.35 -7.91
C GLY A 126 13.55 -7.10 -7.14
N LEU A 127 13.85 -7.31 -5.87
CA LEU A 127 12.97 -7.92 -4.89
C LEU A 127 12.99 -7.08 -3.62
N ASN A 128 11.85 -6.96 -2.97
CA ASN A 128 11.74 -6.34 -1.66
C ASN A 128 10.94 -7.25 -0.74
N GLY A 129 11.40 -7.38 0.50
CA GLY A 129 10.70 -8.10 1.54
C GLY A 129 10.52 -7.21 2.76
N GLU A 130 9.33 -7.18 3.33
CA GLU A 130 9.01 -6.41 4.52
C GLU A 130 8.34 -7.30 5.55
N LEU A 131 8.82 -7.22 6.79
CA LEU A 131 8.22 -7.89 7.94
C LEU A 131 7.90 -6.85 8.99
N GLY A 132 6.64 -6.77 9.40
CA GLY A 132 6.21 -5.75 10.31
C GLY A 132 5.21 -6.20 11.36
N ARG A 133 5.09 -5.37 12.37
CA ARG A 133 4.05 -5.46 13.38
C ARG A 133 3.24 -4.19 13.39
N SER A 134 1.92 -4.31 13.21
CA SER A 134 0.97 -3.21 13.17
C SER A 134 0.12 -3.14 14.43
N ALA A 135 -0.30 -1.94 14.81
CA ALA A 135 -1.27 -1.73 15.86
C ALA A 135 -2.68 -2.10 15.37
N ARG A 136 -3.53 -2.63 16.27
CA ARG A 136 -4.92 -3.04 15.97
C ARG A 136 -5.76 -1.93 15.32
N ARG A 137 -5.41 -0.68 15.56
CA ARG A 137 -6.13 0.48 15.02
C ARG A 137 -5.93 0.75 13.53
N VAL A 138 -4.96 0.10 12.90
CA VAL A 138 -4.65 0.28 11.47
C VAL A 138 -4.60 -1.03 10.70
N SER A 139 -4.62 -2.17 11.37
CA SER A 139 -4.65 -3.47 10.75
C SER A 139 -5.32 -4.50 11.65
N GLU A 140 -6.15 -5.33 11.09
CA GLU A 140 -6.72 -6.48 11.80
C GLU A 140 -5.62 -7.51 12.13
N SER A 141 -4.68 -7.71 11.23
CA SER A 141 -3.47 -8.49 11.45
C SER A 141 -2.45 -7.71 12.26
N ARG A 142 -1.80 -8.38 13.21
CA ARG A 142 -0.74 -7.76 14.01
C ARG A 142 0.65 -7.96 13.44
N VAL A 143 0.84 -8.96 12.61
CA VAL A 143 2.13 -9.27 11.96
C VAL A 143 1.84 -9.55 10.50
N GLY A 144 2.50 -8.81 9.62
CA GLY A 144 2.39 -8.96 8.17
C GLY A 144 3.75 -9.19 7.54
N LEU A 145 3.73 -9.91 6.42
CA LEU A 145 4.87 -10.12 5.52
C LEU A 145 4.47 -9.67 4.13
N GLU A 146 5.19 -8.70 3.57
CA GLU A 146 5.07 -8.30 2.18
C GLU A 146 6.26 -8.84 1.37
N LEU A 147 5.97 -9.37 0.19
CA LEU A 147 6.94 -9.70 -0.84
C LEU A 147 6.60 -8.94 -2.11
N ARG A 148 7.51 -8.07 -2.55
CA ARG A 148 7.33 -7.19 -3.70
C ARG A 148 8.41 -7.49 -4.74
N ARG A 149 8.03 -7.79 -5.97
CA ARG A 149 8.93 -7.80 -7.11
C ARG A 149 8.95 -6.41 -7.74
N ILE A 150 10.12 -5.96 -8.14
CA ILE A 150 10.33 -4.68 -8.81
C ILE A 150 10.75 -4.98 -10.24
N ILE A 151 10.02 -4.47 -11.23
CA ILE A 151 10.33 -4.64 -12.65
C ILE A 151 10.13 -3.29 -13.31
N GLY A 152 11.16 -2.77 -13.99
CA GLY A 152 10.99 -1.46 -14.57
C GLY A 152 11.88 -1.16 -15.77
N TYR A 153 11.61 0.00 -16.31
CA TYR A 153 12.30 0.61 -17.43
C TYR A 153 12.57 2.08 -17.13
N ARG A 154 13.80 2.53 -17.31
CA ARG A 154 14.17 3.94 -17.20
C ARG A 154 15.04 4.33 -18.39
N ASP A 155 14.69 5.45 -19.02
CA ASP A 155 15.56 6.14 -19.96
C ASP A 155 15.58 7.65 -19.65
N GLN A 156 16.10 8.46 -20.56
CA GLN A 156 16.20 9.92 -20.36
C GLN A 156 14.84 10.63 -20.25
N ARG A 157 13.76 10.00 -20.67
CA ARG A 157 12.40 10.60 -20.74
C ARG A 157 11.39 9.89 -19.87
N TRP A 158 11.49 8.57 -19.70
CA TRP A 158 10.48 7.75 -19.08
C TRP A 158 11.03 6.96 -17.89
N LEU A 159 10.23 6.89 -16.85
CA LEU A 159 10.34 5.94 -15.76
C LEU A 159 9.04 5.14 -15.70
N ILE A 160 9.15 3.83 -15.86
CA ILE A 160 8.03 2.90 -15.72
C ILE A 160 8.47 1.83 -14.72
N SER A 161 7.69 1.61 -13.67
CA SER A 161 7.96 0.56 -12.69
C SER A 161 6.67 -0.16 -12.33
N PHE A 162 6.71 -1.48 -12.38
CA PHE A 162 5.62 -2.38 -11.98
C PHE A 162 6.06 -3.23 -10.80
N ASN A 163 5.27 -3.19 -9.73
CA ASN A 163 5.51 -3.94 -8.52
C ASN A 163 4.33 -4.91 -8.28
N PRO A 164 4.41 -6.17 -8.71
CA PRO A 164 3.52 -7.21 -8.20
C PRO A 164 3.86 -7.50 -6.73
N ILE A 165 2.88 -7.30 -5.86
CA ILE A 165 3.02 -7.43 -4.40
C ILE A 165 2.17 -8.60 -3.94
N LEU A 166 2.73 -9.41 -3.03
CA LEU A 166 2.02 -10.40 -2.23
C LEU A 166 2.13 -10.01 -0.76
N ASP A 167 1.01 -9.61 -0.18
CA ASP A 167 0.88 -9.35 1.26
C ASP A 167 0.28 -10.54 1.98
N THR A 168 0.83 -10.92 3.13
CA THR A 168 0.41 -12.08 3.90
C THR A 168 0.28 -11.74 5.38
N ASP A 169 -0.89 -11.98 5.93
CA ASP A 169 -1.16 -11.89 7.35
C ASP A 169 -0.57 -13.10 8.09
N LEU A 170 0.30 -12.87 9.08
CA LEU A 170 0.94 -13.93 9.86
C LEU A 170 0.34 -14.09 11.27
N SER A 171 -0.69 -13.33 11.61
CA SER A 171 -1.33 -13.39 12.91
C SER A 171 -2.37 -14.51 13.00
N SER A 172 -2.53 -15.10 14.17
CA SER A 172 -3.60 -16.06 14.43
C SER A 172 -4.99 -15.41 14.38
N GLY A 173 -5.94 -16.10 13.79
CA GLY A 173 -7.35 -15.68 13.73
C GLY A 173 -7.70 -14.84 12.49
N VAL A 174 -6.74 -14.55 11.62
CA VAL A 174 -6.96 -13.96 10.29
C VAL A 174 -6.51 -14.93 9.20
N SER A 175 -7.01 -14.73 7.98
CA SER A 175 -6.57 -15.54 6.83
C SER A 175 -5.12 -15.22 6.50
N ASN A 176 -4.29 -16.24 6.37
CA ASN A 176 -2.88 -16.12 5.93
C ASN A 176 -2.72 -16.36 4.42
N ALA A 177 -3.80 -16.36 3.65
CA ALA A 177 -3.72 -16.46 2.20
C ALA A 177 -3.07 -15.19 1.63
N PRO A 178 -1.98 -15.31 0.84
CA PRO A 178 -1.34 -14.14 0.23
C PRO A 178 -2.33 -13.35 -0.63
N LYS A 179 -2.43 -12.06 -0.39
CA LYS A 179 -3.24 -11.10 -1.17
C LYS A 179 -2.39 -10.52 -2.29
N PHE A 180 -2.97 -10.32 -3.45
CA PHE A 180 -2.29 -9.71 -4.59
C PHE A 180 -2.65 -8.22 -4.68
N GLU A 181 -1.63 -7.37 -4.56
CA GLU A 181 -1.75 -5.92 -4.46
C GLU A 181 -0.78 -5.22 -5.42
N PRO A 182 -1.05 -5.26 -6.76
CA PRO A 182 -0.12 -4.68 -7.74
C PRO A 182 -0.07 -3.16 -7.66
N ALA A 183 1.15 -2.61 -7.86
CA ALA A 183 1.38 -1.19 -8.02
C ALA A 183 2.13 -0.90 -9.32
N LEU A 184 1.83 0.23 -9.96
CA LEU A 184 2.41 0.66 -11.24
C LEU A 184 2.67 2.17 -11.23
N LYS A 185 3.85 2.57 -11.66
CA LYS A 185 4.22 3.97 -11.93
C LYS A 185 4.57 4.14 -13.39
N VAL A 186 4.02 5.20 -14.00
CA VAL A 186 4.43 5.69 -15.32
C VAL A 186 4.66 7.18 -15.21
N ALA A 187 5.92 7.60 -15.30
CA ALA A 187 6.31 9.00 -15.19
C ALA A 187 7.14 9.43 -16.39
N ARG A 188 7.01 10.68 -16.76
CA ARG A 188 7.74 11.31 -17.86
C ARG A 188 8.48 12.55 -17.36
N ARG A 189 9.73 12.70 -17.79
CA ARG A 189 10.51 13.91 -17.57
C ARG A 189 9.85 15.10 -18.29
N VAL A 190 9.48 16.12 -17.52
CA VAL A 190 8.83 17.34 -18.01
C VAL A 190 9.74 18.56 -17.87
N ALA A 191 10.75 18.51 -16.97
CA ALA A 191 11.82 19.47 -16.81
C ALA A 191 13.11 18.76 -16.38
N GLU A 192 14.21 19.46 -16.19
CA GLU A 192 15.54 18.86 -15.90
C GLU A 192 15.51 17.96 -14.67
N SER A 193 14.91 18.41 -13.57
CA SER A 193 14.79 17.67 -12.30
C SER A 193 13.33 17.37 -11.93
N VAL A 194 12.43 17.29 -12.92
CA VAL A 194 11.00 17.05 -12.66
C VAL A 194 10.43 15.99 -13.58
N HIS A 195 9.82 14.98 -12.97
CA HIS A 195 8.98 14.00 -13.65
C HIS A 195 7.53 14.16 -13.22
N ALA A 196 6.61 14.11 -14.17
CA ALA A 196 5.17 14.07 -13.91
C ALA A 196 4.60 12.74 -14.39
N GLY A 197 3.71 12.14 -13.62
CA GLY A 197 3.25 10.80 -13.91
C GLY A 197 1.93 10.41 -13.25
N LEU A 198 1.63 9.14 -13.42
CA LEU A 198 0.52 8.46 -12.78
C LEU A 198 1.05 7.27 -12.00
N GLU A 199 0.45 7.05 -10.84
CA GLU A 199 0.65 5.83 -10.06
C GLU A 199 -0.70 5.15 -9.82
N TYR A 200 -0.70 3.85 -9.98
CA TYR A 200 -1.86 2.99 -9.76
C TYR A 200 -1.55 2.01 -8.63
N TYR A 201 -2.53 1.78 -7.77
CA TYR A 201 -2.49 0.77 -6.72
C TYR A 201 -3.80 0.00 -6.74
N GLY A 202 -3.72 -1.33 -6.69
CA GLY A 202 -4.88 -2.20 -6.73
C GLY A 202 -4.86 -3.23 -5.61
N GLU A 203 -6.04 -3.60 -5.14
CA GLU A 203 -6.25 -4.66 -4.16
C GLU A 203 -7.15 -5.72 -4.79
N TYR A 204 -6.56 -6.85 -5.10
CA TYR A 204 -7.19 -7.92 -5.88
C TYR A 204 -7.65 -9.08 -5.01
N GLY A 205 -7.37 -9.04 -3.69
CA GLY A 205 -7.69 -10.11 -2.76
C GLY A 205 -6.75 -11.32 -2.86
N PRO A 206 -7.16 -12.49 -2.36
CA PRO A 206 -6.30 -13.67 -2.31
C PRO A 206 -5.77 -14.08 -3.68
N ALA A 207 -4.44 -14.26 -3.80
CA ALA A 207 -3.77 -14.53 -5.08
C ALA A 207 -4.24 -15.85 -5.77
N HIS A 208 -4.71 -16.82 -4.98
CA HIS A 208 -5.25 -18.09 -5.49
C HIS A 208 -6.73 -17.98 -5.90
N HIS A 209 -7.43 -16.93 -5.52
CA HIS A 209 -8.84 -16.67 -5.84
C HIS A 209 -9.13 -15.19 -5.82
N LEU A 210 -8.75 -14.51 -6.91
CA LEU A 210 -8.90 -13.05 -7.01
C LEU A 210 -10.38 -12.65 -6.87
N LEU A 211 -10.62 -11.53 -6.18
CA LEU A 211 -11.95 -10.95 -6.04
C LEU A 211 -12.58 -10.65 -7.41
N PRO A 212 -13.90 -10.73 -7.54
CA PRO A 212 -14.63 -10.19 -8.70
C PRO A 212 -14.23 -8.73 -8.94
N ALA A 213 -14.23 -8.29 -10.21
CA ALA A 213 -13.80 -6.94 -10.55
C ALA A 213 -14.57 -5.83 -9.80
N ALA A 214 -15.86 -6.07 -9.51
CA ALA A 214 -16.72 -5.14 -8.77
C ALA A 214 -16.40 -5.04 -7.27
N GLU A 215 -15.56 -5.94 -6.73
CA GLU A 215 -15.19 -5.98 -5.30
C GLU A 215 -13.75 -5.49 -5.06
N ARG A 216 -12.98 -5.25 -6.13
CA ARG A 216 -11.59 -4.78 -6.03
C ARG A 216 -11.54 -3.30 -5.67
N ALA A 217 -10.58 -2.92 -4.83
CA ALA A 217 -10.27 -1.53 -4.59
C ALA A 217 -9.16 -1.07 -5.55
N HIS A 218 -9.30 0.15 -6.06
CA HIS A 218 -8.36 0.76 -6.99
C HIS A 218 -8.09 2.21 -6.58
N TYR A 219 -6.82 2.61 -6.66
CA TYR A 219 -6.40 4.00 -6.47
C TYR A 219 -5.58 4.47 -7.67
N LEU A 220 -5.87 5.66 -8.15
CA LEU A 220 -5.09 6.34 -9.19
C LEU A 220 -4.62 7.70 -8.68
N TYR A 221 -3.31 7.90 -8.70
CA TYR A 221 -2.65 9.15 -8.29
C TYR A 221 -2.06 9.86 -9.50
N ALA A 222 -2.27 11.18 -9.57
CA ALA A 222 -1.42 12.07 -10.35
C ALA A 222 -0.24 12.49 -9.48
N THR A 223 0.99 12.31 -9.98
CA THR A 223 2.21 12.48 -9.19
C THR A 223 3.22 13.39 -9.89
N VAL A 224 4.04 14.03 -9.07
CA VAL A 224 5.22 14.78 -9.49
C VAL A 224 6.39 14.33 -8.63
N ASP A 225 7.47 13.91 -9.28
CA ASP A 225 8.77 13.66 -8.65
C ASP A 225 9.68 14.83 -8.97
N MET A 226 10.37 15.38 -7.98
CA MET A 226 11.30 16.48 -8.17
C MET A 226 12.52 16.36 -7.27
N GLU A 227 13.68 16.72 -7.80
CA GLU A 227 14.87 16.94 -7.01
C GLU A 227 15.05 18.46 -6.79
N ALA A 228 15.15 18.89 -5.54
CA ALA A 228 15.31 20.28 -5.18
C ALA A 228 16.25 20.46 -3.97
N LYS A 229 17.37 21.12 -4.16
CA LYS A 229 18.36 21.43 -3.09
C LYS A 229 18.87 20.17 -2.36
N GLY A 230 18.99 19.04 -3.07
CA GLY A 230 19.41 17.74 -2.52
C GLY A 230 18.31 16.96 -1.81
N TYR A 231 17.06 17.41 -1.86
CA TYR A 231 15.89 16.65 -1.44
C TYR A 231 15.26 15.97 -2.64
N ASP A 232 14.93 14.70 -2.52
CA ASP A 232 14.06 14.03 -3.48
C ASP A 232 12.63 14.05 -2.93
N ILE A 233 11.71 14.58 -3.73
CA ILE A 233 10.33 14.78 -3.33
C ILE A 233 9.41 14.12 -4.34
N ASN A 234 8.57 13.19 -3.88
CA ASN A 234 7.41 12.71 -4.60
C ASN A 234 6.16 13.31 -3.95
N PHE A 235 5.33 13.97 -4.72
CA PHE A 235 4.04 14.49 -4.29
C PHE A 235 2.94 13.94 -5.19
N GLY A 236 1.79 13.60 -4.62
CA GLY A 236 0.67 13.07 -5.37
C GLY A 236 -0.68 13.37 -4.75
N ILE A 237 -1.70 13.45 -5.61
CA ILE A 237 -3.09 13.45 -5.21
C ILE A 237 -3.78 12.28 -5.90
N GLY A 238 -4.44 11.43 -5.11
CA GLY A 238 -5.05 10.20 -5.55
C GLY A 238 -6.55 10.15 -5.32
N ARG A 239 -7.20 9.42 -6.20
CA ARG A 239 -8.62 9.10 -6.09
C ARG A 239 -8.80 7.60 -5.95
N GLY A 240 -9.47 7.19 -4.87
CA GLY A 240 -10.02 5.85 -4.74
C GLY A 240 -11.29 5.68 -5.55
N MET A 241 -11.31 4.64 -6.38
CA MET A 241 -12.42 4.27 -7.25
C MET A 241 -13.22 3.13 -6.60
N GLU A 242 -14.49 3.02 -6.97
CA GLU A 242 -15.39 1.93 -6.55
C GLU A 242 -15.34 1.62 -5.04
N ASN A 243 -14.77 0.50 -4.67
CA ASN A 243 -14.75 -0.01 -3.29
C ASN A 243 -13.58 0.52 -2.44
N ALA A 244 -12.74 1.41 -2.97
CA ALA A 244 -11.71 2.05 -2.15
C ALA A 244 -12.33 2.83 -0.99
N GLY A 245 -11.84 2.60 0.23
CA GLY A 245 -12.30 3.26 1.45
C GLY A 245 -12.07 4.75 1.42
N ASP A 246 -10.87 5.14 1.06
CA ASP A 246 -10.48 6.53 0.94
C ASP A 246 -10.75 7.04 -0.48
N LYS A 247 -11.60 8.05 -0.61
CA LYS A 247 -12.00 8.61 -1.91
C LYS A 247 -11.02 9.66 -2.44
N TRP A 248 -10.34 10.38 -1.56
CA TRP A 248 -9.31 11.34 -1.92
C TRP A 248 -8.18 11.32 -0.90
N VAL A 249 -6.97 11.12 -1.39
CA VAL A 249 -5.74 11.07 -0.57
C VAL A 249 -4.69 11.96 -1.20
N ALA A 250 -4.07 12.83 -0.39
CA ALA A 250 -2.84 13.50 -0.74
C ALA A 250 -1.67 12.71 -0.14
N LYS A 251 -0.59 12.55 -0.91
CA LYS A 251 0.65 11.93 -0.42
C LYS A 251 1.86 12.80 -0.70
N ALA A 252 2.86 12.69 0.16
CA ALA A 252 4.20 13.20 -0.10
C ALA A 252 5.23 12.20 0.44
N ILE A 253 6.33 12.02 -0.29
CA ILE A 253 7.53 11.34 0.17
C ILE A 253 8.66 12.33 0.05
N ILE A 254 9.42 12.55 1.11
CA ILE A 254 10.52 13.50 1.16
C ILE A 254 11.76 12.76 1.63
N ALA A 255 12.72 12.54 0.73
CA ALA A 255 14.03 12.02 1.09
C ALA A 255 14.95 13.17 1.51
N PHE A 256 15.57 12.99 2.68
CA PHE A 256 16.47 13.97 3.28
C PHE A 256 17.91 13.60 2.95
N PRO A 257 18.73 14.55 2.48
CA PRO A 257 20.15 14.30 2.30
C PRO A 257 20.83 14.17 3.68
N PHE A 258 21.38 12.99 3.96
CA PHE A 258 22.33 12.82 5.06
C PHE A 258 23.75 13.08 4.52
N LYS A 259 24.47 13.96 5.18
CA LYS A 259 25.90 14.20 4.93
C LYS A 259 26.73 13.67 6.08
#